data_090f6bfb7f875b78e5104629ac46f3d7
#
_entry.id   090f6bfb7f875b78e5104629ac46f3d7
#
_cell.length_a   1.000
_cell.length_b   1.000
_cell.length_c   1.000
_cell.angle_alpha   90.00
_cell.angle_beta   90.00
_cell.angle_gamma   90.00
#
_symmetry.space_group_name_H-M   'P 1'
#
loop_
_entity.id
_entity.type
_entity.pdbx_description
1 polymer ?
#
loop_
_entity_poly.entity_id
_entity_poly.type
_entity_poly.pdbx_seq_one_letter_code
_entity_poly.pdbx_strand_id
1 'polypeptide(L)'
;MRKFALGCFAVLALSGCASTQKVLSKAPTEVFHSEKSQNEVAFCLANKNNTAAMDRDDGAKVVLIKNGYGGVSLAFSVYSEGTGSRIEYRKQFGTIGGIWKQCVGLKEPA
;
A
#
# COMPACT_ATOMS: atom_id res chain seq x y z
N MET A 1 10.59 -35.55 0.69
CA MET A 1 9.90 -35.70 -0.59
C MET A 1 8.57 -34.99 -0.61
N ARG A 2 7.66 -35.36 0.25
CA ARG A 2 6.35 -34.69 0.31
C ARG A 2 6.45 -33.19 0.56
N LYS A 3 7.43 -32.78 1.36
CA LYS A 3 7.66 -31.37 1.64
C LYS A 3 8.07 -30.58 0.40
N PHE A 4 8.78 -31.23 -0.52
CA PHE A 4 9.16 -30.59 -1.77
C PHE A 4 7.97 -30.28 -2.65
N ALA A 5 7.06 -31.25 -2.81
CA ALA A 5 5.87 -31.04 -3.62
C ALA A 5 5.01 -29.93 -3.04
N LEU A 6 4.84 -29.92 -1.74
CA LEU A 6 4.09 -28.85 -1.06
C LEU A 6 4.76 -27.49 -1.20
N GLY A 7 6.09 -27.46 -1.14
CA GLY A 7 6.84 -26.23 -1.30
C GLY A 7 6.67 -25.60 -2.67
N CYS A 8 6.78 -26.39 -3.72
CA CYS A 8 6.58 -25.91 -5.08
C CYS A 8 5.17 -25.39 -5.28
N PHE A 9 4.18 -26.11 -4.77
CA PHE A 9 2.80 -25.68 -4.90
C PHE A 9 2.57 -24.35 -4.16
N ALA A 10 3.13 -24.21 -2.98
CA ALA A 10 3.02 -22.98 -2.20
C ALA A 10 3.65 -21.79 -2.92
N VAL A 11 4.80 -21.99 -3.57
CA VAL A 11 5.45 -20.91 -4.33
C VAL A 11 4.56 -20.40 -5.44
N LEU A 12 3.91 -21.30 -6.18
CA LEU A 12 2.99 -20.91 -7.25
C LEU A 12 1.79 -20.15 -6.69
N ALA A 13 1.23 -20.62 -5.58
CA ALA A 13 0.07 -19.98 -4.96
C ALA A 13 0.41 -18.59 -4.40
N LEU A 14 1.66 -18.37 -4.01
CA LEU A 14 2.09 -17.11 -3.37
C LEU A 14 2.71 -16.12 -4.34
N SER A 15 2.70 -16.39 -5.66
CA SER A 15 3.35 -15.50 -6.62
C SER A 15 2.77 -14.08 -6.58
N GLY A 16 1.45 -13.93 -6.44
CA GLY A 16 0.81 -12.63 -6.28
C GLY A 16 1.13 -11.96 -4.95
N CYS A 17 1.18 -12.75 -3.88
CA CYS A 17 1.51 -12.24 -2.55
C CYS A 17 2.98 -11.83 -2.44
N ALA A 18 3.86 -12.46 -3.22
CA ALA A 18 5.28 -12.14 -3.20
C ALA A 18 5.54 -10.69 -3.63
N SER A 19 4.81 -10.19 -4.63
CA SER A 19 4.95 -8.81 -5.08
C SER A 19 4.52 -7.83 -3.98
N THR A 20 3.41 -8.11 -3.33
CA THR A 20 2.90 -7.29 -2.23
C THR A 20 3.90 -7.27 -1.06
N GLN A 21 4.36 -8.44 -0.64
CA GLN A 21 5.30 -8.53 0.47
C GLN A 21 6.64 -7.88 0.15
N LYS A 22 7.08 -7.99 -1.08
CA LYS A 22 8.32 -7.37 -1.52
C LYS A 22 8.26 -5.86 -1.36
N VAL A 23 7.17 -5.25 -1.79
CA VAL A 23 7.04 -3.79 -1.69
C VAL A 23 6.86 -3.35 -0.24
N LEU A 24 6.09 -4.10 0.55
CA LEU A 24 5.83 -3.75 1.94
C LEU A 24 7.04 -3.95 2.84
N SER A 25 7.99 -4.81 2.43
CA SER A 25 9.21 -5.03 3.20
C SER A 25 10.29 -4.01 2.94
N LYS A 26 10.14 -3.17 1.93
CA LYS A 26 11.10 -2.11 1.64
C LYS A 26 10.95 -0.99 2.65
N ALA A 27 12.04 -0.24 2.85
CA ALA A 27 11.95 1.02 3.59
C ALA A 27 11.00 1.96 2.86
N PRO A 28 10.23 2.79 3.58
CA PRO A 28 9.37 3.77 2.92
C PRO A 28 10.16 4.69 2.00
N THR A 29 9.59 4.97 0.82
CA THR A 29 10.14 5.97 -0.08
C THR A 29 10.01 7.35 0.56
N GLU A 30 8.84 7.60 1.15
CA GLU A 30 8.55 8.82 1.90
C GLU A 30 7.57 8.50 3.01
N VAL A 31 7.58 9.34 4.05
CA VAL A 31 6.64 9.26 5.17
C VAL A 31 5.95 10.61 5.30
N PHE A 32 4.63 10.58 5.38
CA PHE A 32 3.83 11.78 5.54
C PHE A 32 3.03 11.69 6.83
N HIS A 33 2.73 12.86 7.40
CA HIS A 33 1.84 12.96 8.55
C HIS A 33 0.66 13.81 8.15
N SER A 34 -0.54 13.38 8.55
CA SER A 34 -1.77 14.07 8.20
C SER A 34 -2.61 14.28 9.45
N GLU A 35 -3.36 15.37 9.47
CA GLU A 35 -4.35 15.60 10.50
C GLU A 35 -5.61 14.75 10.29
N LYS A 36 -5.78 14.22 9.08
CA LYS A 36 -6.90 13.35 8.76
C LYS A 36 -6.71 11.98 9.41
N SER A 37 -7.82 11.36 9.80
CA SER A 37 -7.77 10.07 10.48
C SER A 37 -7.30 8.97 9.53
N GLN A 38 -6.84 7.86 10.13
CA GLN A 38 -6.45 6.67 9.37
C GLN A 38 -7.53 6.22 8.40
N ASN A 39 -8.77 6.14 8.88
CA ASN A 39 -9.88 5.69 8.06
C ASN A 39 -10.18 6.66 6.91
N GLU A 40 -10.13 7.93 7.18
CA GLU A 40 -10.39 8.95 6.16
C GLU A 40 -9.34 8.91 5.06
N VAL A 41 -8.06 8.82 5.42
CA VAL A 41 -6.98 8.75 4.45
C VAL A 41 -7.06 7.46 3.65
N ALA A 42 -7.22 6.32 4.31
CA ALA A 42 -7.30 5.03 3.65
C ALA A 42 -8.48 4.93 2.71
N PHE A 43 -9.65 5.43 3.14
CA PHE A 43 -10.84 5.43 2.28
C PHE A 43 -10.62 6.29 1.04
N CYS A 44 -10.06 7.48 1.21
CA CYS A 44 -9.79 8.39 0.10
C CYS A 44 -8.82 7.77 -0.91
N LEU A 45 -7.73 7.19 -0.43
CA LEU A 45 -6.74 6.53 -1.30
C LEU A 45 -7.35 5.37 -2.07
N ALA A 46 -8.11 4.54 -1.39
CA ALA A 46 -8.76 3.39 -2.02
C ALA A 46 -9.76 3.84 -3.07
N ASN A 47 -10.61 4.80 -2.73
CA ASN A 47 -11.66 5.27 -3.61
C ASN A 47 -11.10 5.96 -4.87
N LYS A 48 -10.10 6.81 -4.70
CA LYS A 48 -9.53 7.53 -5.84
C LYS A 48 -8.73 6.64 -6.79
N ASN A 49 -8.26 5.50 -6.29
CA ASN A 49 -7.49 4.57 -7.10
C ASN A 49 -8.30 3.32 -7.47
N ASN A 50 -9.60 3.33 -7.19
CA ASN A 50 -10.51 2.25 -7.53
C ASN A 50 -10.03 0.90 -6.99
N THR A 51 -9.64 0.89 -5.74
CA THR A 51 -9.16 -0.31 -5.06
C THR A 51 -9.72 -0.33 -3.64
N ALA A 52 -9.32 -1.31 -2.85
CA ALA A 52 -9.78 -1.46 -1.47
C ALA A 52 -8.63 -1.28 -0.50
N ALA A 53 -8.94 -0.78 0.69
CA ALA A 53 -7.99 -0.76 1.79
C ALA A 53 -8.07 -2.10 2.52
N MET A 54 -6.91 -2.63 2.90
CA MET A 54 -6.81 -3.90 3.61
C MET A 54 -6.24 -3.66 5.00
N ASP A 55 -6.78 -4.37 5.99
CA ASP A 55 -6.26 -4.30 7.35
C ASP A 55 -5.08 -5.25 7.52
N ARG A 56 -4.08 -4.80 8.26
CA ARG A 56 -2.95 -5.64 8.61
C ARG A 56 -2.88 -5.85 10.13
N ASP A 57 -2.15 -6.88 10.53
CA ASP A 57 -2.04 -7.27 11.94
C ASP A 57 -1.39 -6.19 12.80
N ASP A 58 -0.55 -5.35 12.22
CA ASP A 58 0.12 -4.27 12.94
C ASP A 58 -0.75 -3.02 13.10
N GLY A 59 -2.01 -3.09 12.67
CA GLY A 59 -2.94 -1.97 12.77
C GLY A 59 -2.93 -1.05 11.57
N ALA A 60 -2.07 -1.29 10.58
CA ALA A 60 -2.04 -0.49 9.38
C ALA A 60 -3.22 -0.81 8.48
N LYS A 61 -3.68 0.20 7.73
CA LYS A 61 -4.55 0.01 6.58
C LYS A 61 -3.71 0.21 5.34
N VAL A 62 -3.71 -0.78 4.46
CA VAL A 62 -2.83 -0.79 3.29
C VAL A 62 -3.65 -0.63 2.03
N VAL A 63 -3.23 0.30 1.18
CA VAL A 63 -3.82 0.53 -0.14
C VAL A 63 -2.75 0.24 -1.19
N LEU A 64 -3.02 -0.73 -2.04
CA LEU A 64 -2.09 -1.16 -3.09
C LEU A 64 -2.55 -0.62 -4.43
N ILE A 65 -1.65 0.01 -5.15
CA ILE A 65 -1.91 0.48 -6.50
C ILE A 65 -1.21 -0.48 -7.45
N LYS A 66 -2.00 -1.24 -8.21
CA LYS A 66 -1.48 -2.27 -9.12
C LYS A 66 -1.41 -1.74 -10.54
N ASN A 67 -0.43 -2.25 -11.28
CA ASN A 67 -0.32 -1.95 -12.72
C ASN A 67 -1.18 -2.93 -13.51
N GLY A 68 -1.20 -2.77 -14.85
CA GLY A 68 -2.00 -3.61 -15.72
C GLY A 68 -1.57 -5.09 -15.77
N TYR A 69 -0.42 -5.41 -15.21
CA TYR A 69 0.10 -6.79 -15.16
C TYR A 69 -0.16 -7.44 -13.80
N GLY A 70 -0.85 -6.76 -12.91
CA GLY A 70 -1.14 -7.29 -11.58
C GLY A 70 -0.05 -7.09 -10.54
N GLY A 71 1.09 -6.51 -10.92
CA GLY A 71 2.14 -6.16 -9.98
C GLY A 71 1.81 -4.91 -9.19
N VAL A 72 2.41 -4.75 -8.02
CA VAL A 72 2.18 -3.59 -7.18
C VAL A 72 3.12 -2.47 -7.62
N SER A 73 2.56 -1.37 -8.11
CA SER A 73 3.34 -0.20 -8.50
C SER A 73 3.74 0.61 -7.29
N LEU A 74 2.83 0.80 -6.36
CA LEU A 74 3.13 1.45 -5.10
C LEU A 74 2.15 1.02 -4.02
N ALA A 75 2.55 1.25 -2.78
CA ALA A 75 1.75 0.89 -1.62
C ALA A 75 1.74 2.04 -0.62
N PHE A 76 0.58 2.25 -0.03
CA PHE A 76 0.40 3.18 1.08
C PHE A 76 0.07 2.37 2.33
N SER A 77 0.85 2.55 3.39
CA SER A 77 0.52 1.98 4.70
C SER A 77 0.10 3.14 5.59
N VAL A 78 -1.14 3.12 6.05
CA VAL A 78 -1.73 4.20 6.82
C VAL A 78 -1.88 3.74 8.27
N TYR A 79 -1.21 4.44 9.18
CA TYR A 79 -1.25 4.14 10.61
C TYR A 79 -2.01 5.23 11.34
N SER A 80 -2.72 4.85 12.38
CA SER A 80 -3.33 5.83 13.28
C SER A 80 -2.23 6.45 14.14
N GLU A 81 -2.26 7.78 14.27
CA GLU A 81 -1.27 8.51 15.05
C GLU A 81 -1.97 9.66 15.75
N GLY A 82 -2.32 9.46 17.02
CA GLY A 82 -3.16 10.40 17.72
C GLY A 82 -4.52 10.52 17.05
N THR A 83 -4.95 11.72 16.75
CA THR A 83 -6.20 11.96 16.00
C THR A 83 -5.99 11.96 14.49
N GLY A 84 -4.74 12.00 14.06
CA GLY A 84 -4.37 11.98 12.65
C GLY A 84 -3.81 10.65 12.21
N SER A 85 -2.91 10.70 11.22
CA SER A 85 -2.34 9.49 10.65
C SER A 85 -0.92 9.70 10.17
N ARG A 86 -0.18 8.59 10.09
CA ARG A 86 1.14 8.52 9.46
C ARG A 86 1.01 7.65 8.23
N ILE A 87 1.45 8.14 7.09
CA ILE A 87 1.34 7.44 5.82
C ILE A 87 2.75 7.11 5.34
N GLU A 88 3.03 5.82 5.19
CA GLU A 88 4.28 5.33 4.63
C GLU A 88 4.04 4.96 3.18
N TYR A 89 4.70 5.67 2.29
CA TYR A 89 4.57 5.51 0.86
C TYR A 89 5.77 4.72 0.34
N ARG A 90 5.48 3.62 -0.37
CA ARG A 90 6.49 2.75 -0.97
C ARG A 90 6.24 2.63 -2.45
N LYS A 91 7.16 3.18 -3.23
CA LYS A 91 7.09 3.13 -4.68
C LYS A 91 7.93 1.97 -5.19
N GLN A 92 7.39 1.20 -6.11
CA GLN A 92 8.12 0.10 -6.73
C GLN A 92 8.35 0.35 -8.22
N PHE A 93 7.33 0.75 -8.95
CA PHE A 93 7.42 0.96 -10.40
C PHE A 93 6.77 2.27 -10.78
N GLY A 94 7.37 2.94 -11.77
CA GLY A 94 6.76 4.06 -12.46
C GLY A 94 6.38 5.23 -11.57
N THR A 95 5.58 6.09 -12.13
CA THR A 95 4.99 7.23 -11.39
C THR A 95 3.50 7.24 -11.65
N ILE A 96 2.73 7.59 -10.63
CA ILE A 96 1.31 7.87 -10.79
C ILE A 96 1.10 9.35 -10.54
N GLY A 97 -0.06 9.85 -10.96
CA GLY A 97 -0.40 11.24 -10.72
C GLY A 97 -0.40 11.57 -9.25
N GLY A 98 -0.30 12.86 -8.93
CA GLY A 98 -0.22 13.34 -7.56
C GLY A 98 -1.54 13.42 -6.82
N ILE A 99 -2.60 12.82 -7.36
CA ILE A 99 -3.94 12.96 -6.78
C ILE A 99 -4.01 12.39 -5.35
N TRP A 100 -3.18 11.41 -5.03
CA TRP A 100 -3.11 10.84 -3.70
C TRP A 100 -2.71 11.87 -2.64
N LYS A 101 -2.00 12.93 -3.04
CA LYS A 101 -1.58 13.98 -2.12
C LYS A 101 -2.77 14.71 -1.51
N GLN A 102 -3.86 14.82 -2.25
CA GLN A 102 -5.09 15.41 -1.73
C GLN A 102 -5.66 14.57 -0.59
N CYS A 103 -5.53 13.25 -0.68
CA CYS A 103 -6.03 12.34 0.35
C CYS A 103 -5.30 12.51 1.67
N VAL A 104 -4.02 12.85 1.62
CA VAL A 104 -3.23 13.02 2.84
C VAL A 104 -3.19 14.48 3.30
N GLY A 105 -3.91 15.36 2.60
CA GLY A 105 -4.00 16.76 3.00
C GLY A 105 -2.87 17.63 2.48
N LEU A 106 -2.06 17.11 1.56
CA LEU A 106 -1.01 17.90 0.94
C LEU A 106 -1.55 18.62 -0.29
N LYS A 107 -1.01 19.79 -0.57
CA LYS A 107 -1.35 20.50 -1.80
C LYS A 107 -0.60 19.88 -2.96
N GLU A 108 -1.28 19.74 -4.10
CA GLU A 108 -0.60 19.32 -5.31
C GLU A 108 0.34 20.41 -5.79
N PRO A 109 1.50 20.04 -6.34
CA PRO A 109 2.35 21.02 -7.03
C PRO A 109 1.59 21.62 -8.20
N ALA A 110 1.70 22.91 -8.33
CA ALA A 110 1.05 23.62 -9.41
C ALA A 110 1.65 23.25 -10.78
#